data_3d68c3f56746fb09c681a684cd766736
#
_entry.id   3d68c3f56746fb09c681a684cd766736
#
_cell.length_a   1.000
_cell.length_b   1.000
_cell.length_c   1.000
_cell.angle_alpha   90.00
_cell.angle_beta   90.00
_cell.angle_gamma   90.00
#
_symmetry.space_group_name_H-M   'P 1'
#
loop_
_entity.id
_entity.type
_entity.pdbx_description
1 polymer ?
#
loop_
_entity_poly.entity_id
_entity_poly.type
_entity_poly.pdbx_seq_one_letter_code
_entity_poly.pdbx_strand_id
1 'polypeptide(L)'
;MATITKDDLSGSTTGQMIAVAATSSAGTTIHTAVAGTSNWDEIWLYANNIDTTDRKLTIEWGNTTAAGGHIEYTVVAESGLALIIPGLLLQNGLVVKAFAATTNVINIAGYVNKITA
;
A
#
# COMPACT_ATOMS: atom_id res chain seq x y z
N MET A 1 -2.93 27.92 5.28
CA MET A 1 -1.99 27.00 5.99
C MET A 1 -2.42 25.58 5.75
N ALA A 2 -1.47 24.69 5.45
CA ALA A 2 -1.77 23.29 5.28
C ALA A 2 -2.13 22.64 6.62
N THR A 3 -3.09 21.70 6.57
CA THR A 3 -3.48 20.90 7.73
C THR A 3 -3.10 19.45 7.46
N ILE A 4 -2.52 18.80 8.46
CA ILE A 4 -2.15 17.39 8.36
C ILE A 4 -3.03 16.58 9.33
N THR A 5 -3.74 15.58 8.79
CA THR A 5 -4.60 14.69 9.56
C THR A 5 -4.21 13.25 9.28
N LYS A 6 -3.93 12.48 10.33
CA LYS A 6 -3.62 11.06 10.20
C LYS A 6 -4.91 10.26 10.07
N ASP A 7 -4.92 9.31 9.12
CA ASP A 7 -6.09 8.47 8.85
C ASP A 7 -5.63 7.05 8.49
N ASP A 8 -6.55 6.09 8.54
CA ASP A 8 -6.24 4.72 8.11
C ASP A 8 -6.23 4.61 6.58
N LEU A 9 -5.70 3.50 6.08
CA LEU A 9 -5.77 3.17 4.65
C LEU A 9 -7.22 2.94 4.26
N SER A 10 -7.65 3.46 3.09
CA SER A 10 -9.05 3.32 2.67
C SER A 10 -9.46 1.86 2.40
N GLY A 11 -8.50 0.98 2.10
CA GLY A 11 -8.76 -0.46 1.98
C GLY A 11 -8.82 -1.20 3.31
N SER A 12 -8.50 -0.52 4.41
CA SER A 12 -8.54 -1.10 5.76
C SER A 12 -9.88 -0.84 6.43
N THR A 13 -10.26 -1.73 7.34
CA THR A 13 -11.40 -1.52 8.24
C THR A 13 -10.85 -1.34 9.64
N THR A 14 -11.10 -0.17 10.23
CA THR A 14 -10.71 0.17 11.61
C THR A 14 -9.22 -0.04 11.91
N GLY A 15 -8.35 0.12 10.92
CA GLY A 15 -6.90 -0.03 11.07
C GLY A 15 -6.38 -1.46 10.97
N GLN A 16 -7.24 -2.42 10.65
CA GLN A 16 -6.82 -3.82 10.46
C GLN A 16 -5.93 -3.96 9.23
N MET A 17 -5.03 -4.95 9.26
CA MET A 17 -4.20 -5.27 8.10
C MET A 17 -5.05 -5.75 6.93
N ILE A 18 -4.59 -5.45 5.72
CA ILE A 18 -5.24 -5.84 4.47
C ILE A 18 -4.51 -7.06 3.92
N ALA A 19 -5.22 -8.19 3.79
CA ALA A 19 -4.64 -9.38 3.18
C ALA A 19 -4.48 -9.17 1.67
N VAL A 20 -3.29 -9.47 1.15
CA VAL A 20 -3.03 -9.41 -0.29
C VAL A 20 -3.56 -10.69 -0.94
N ALA A 21 -4.79 -10.64 -1.42
CA ALA A 21 -5.45 -11.79 -2.03
C ALA A 21 -5.06 -11.99 -3.49
N ALA A 22 -4.80 -10.90 -4.22
CA ALA A 22 -4.48 -10.94 -5.64
C ALA A 22 -3.09 -11.55 -5.88
N THR A 23 -2.97 -12.35 -6.94
CA THR A 23 -1.72 -13.00 -7.33
C THR A 23 -1.13 -12.44 -8.62
N SER A 24 -1.79 -11.47 -9.21
CA SER A 24 -1.34 -10.78 -10.43
C SER A 24 -2.00 -9.42 -10.53
N SER A 25 -1.57 -8.63 -11.48
CA SER A 25 -2.20 -7.33 -11.78
C SER A 25 -3.62 -7.52 -12.38
N ALA A 26 -4.60 -6.72 -12.07
CA ALA A 26 -4.56 -5.65 -11.08
C ALA A 26 -4.63 -6.22 -9.66
N GLY A 27 -3.86 -5.66 -8.75
CA GLY A 27 -3.77 -6.17 -7.38
C GLY A 27 -4.95 -5.84 -6.49
N THR A 28 -4.86 -6.28 -5.24
CA THR A 28 -5.80 -5.93 -4.18
C THR A 28 -5.70 -4.44 -3.87
N THR A 29 -6.82 -3.74 -3.77
CA THR A 29 -6.84 -2.32 -3.45
C THR A 29 -6.39 -2.09 -2.00
N ILE A 30 -5.38 -1.26 -1.83
CA ILE A 30 -4.82 -0.90 -0.52
C ILE A 30 -5.33 0.47 -0.09
N HIS A 31 -5.23 1.46 -0.98
CA HIS A 31 -5.64 2.83 -0.67
C HIS A 31 -6.00 3.60 -1.93
N THR A 32 -7.09 4.35 -1.87
CA THR A 32 -7.45 5.32 -2.91
C THR A 32 -7.08 6.70 -2.41
N ALA A 33 -6.19 7.37 -3.12
CA ALA A 33 -5.70 8.69 -2.74
C ALA A 33 -6.81 9.75 -2.85
N VAL A 34 -6.60 10.87 -2.16
CA VAL A 34 -7.51 12.01 -2.19
C VAL A 34 -7.81 12.45 -3.62
N ALA A 35 -9.06 12.79 -3.88
CA ALA A 35 -9.50 13.27 -5.19
C ALA A 35 -8.92 14.67 -5.50
N GLY A 36 -8.71 14.93 -6.78
CA GLY A 36 -8.23 16.24 -7.25
C GLY A 36 -6.73 16.42 -7.06
N THR A 37 -6.25 17.62 -7.39
CA THR A 37 -4.82 17.94 -7.40
C THR A 37 -4.44 19.05 -6.43
N SER A 38 -5.34 19.41 -5.51
CA SER A 38 -5.09 20.47 -4.51
C SER A 38 -4.52 19.93 -3.20
N ASN A 39 -4.85 18.70 -2.86
CA ASN A 39 -4.44 18.04 -1.62
C ASN A 39 -3.62 16.80 -1.91
N TRP A 40 -2.93 16.29 -0.90
CA TRP A 40 -2.08 15.11 -1.00
C TRP A 40 -2.38 14.11 0.10
N ASP A 41 -2.22 12.83 -0.22
CA ASP A 41 -2.07 11.79 0.79
C ASP A 41 -0.60 11.39 0.87
N GLU A 42 -0.01 11.45 2.05
CA GLU A 42 1.32 10.90 2.33
C GLU A 42 1.11 9.50 2.89
N ILE A 43 1.56 8.49 2.14
CA ILE A 43 1.18 7.10 2.38
C ILE A 43 2.35 6.32 2.98
N TRP A 44 2.09 5.67 4.13
CA TRP A 44 3.04 4.80 4.81
C TRP A 44 2.51 3.38 4.78
N LEU A 45 3.29 2.45 4.21
CA LEU A 45 2.92 1.04 4.12
C LEU A 45 3.98 0.16 4.75
N TYR A 46 3.50 -0.83 5.52
CA TYR A 46 4.30 -1.89 6.10
C TYR A 46 3.75 -3.23 5.62
N ALA A 47 4.61 -4.22 5.42
CA ALA A 47 4.19 -5.56 5.01
C ALA A 47 4.64 -6.59 6.03
N ASN A 48 3.79 -7.58 6.27
CA ASN A 48 4.03 -8.72 7.13
C ASN A 48 3.85 -9.99 6.30
N ASN A 49 4.83 -10.89 6.32
CA ASN A 49 4.79 -12.18 5.63
C ASN A 49 4.62 -13.29 6.67
N ILE A 50 3.44 -13.92 6.69
CA ILE A 50 3.15 -15.00 7.64
C ILE A 50 3.51 -16.39 7.10
N ASP A 51 4.05 -16.47 5.88
CA ASP A 51 4.52 -17.73 5.31
C ASP A 51 5.88 -18.11 5.89
N THR A 52 6.27 -19.35 5.68
CA THR A 52 7.59 -19.87 6.04
C THR A 52 8.64 -19.66 4.94
N THR A 53 8.24 -19.06 3.84
CA THR A 53 9.09 -18.78 2.67
C THR A 53 9.04 -17.29 2.38
N ASP A 54 10.19 -16.69 2.01
CA ASP A 54 10.24 -15.30 1.55
C ASP A 54 9.33 -15.11 0.34
N ARG A 55 8.62 -13.98 0.28
CA ARG A 55 7.68 -13.69 -0.81
C ARG A 55 7.96 -12.31 -1.39
N LYS A 56 7.96 -12.24 -2.72
CA LYS A 56 8.01 -10.95 -3.41
C LYS A 56 6.63 -10.31 -3.37
N LEU A 57 6.60 -9.07 -2.89
CA LEU A 57 5.43 -8.20 -2.91
C LEU A 57 5.60 -7.18 -4.02
N THR A 58 4.58 -6.98 -4.85
CA THR A 58 4.55 -5.92 -5.85
C THR A 58 3.48 -4.91 -5.45
N ILE A 59 3.89 -3.67 -5.26
CA ILE A 59 3.00 -2.52 -5.06
C ILE A 59 2.78 -1.87 -6.41
N GLU A 60 1.51 -1.67 -6.77
CA GLU A 60 1.11 -0.89 -7.94
C GLU A 60 0.78 0.52 -7.47
N TRP A 61 1.68 1.45 -7.73
CA TRP A 61 1.64 2.81 -7.19
C TRP A 61 0.94 3.75 -8.16
N GLY A 62 -0.38 3.84 -8.03
CA GLY A 62 -1.21 4.71 -8.87
C GLY A 62 -1.29 4.29 -10.34
N ASN A 63 -0.68 3.17 -10.70
CA ASN A 63 -0.58 2.68 -12.07
C ASN A 63 -0.32 1.17 -12.01
N THR A 64 -1.09 0.40 -12.77
CA THR A 64 -0.97 -1.07 -12.79
C THR A 64 0.02 -1.59 -13.83
N THR A 65 0.61 -0.68 -14.61
CA THR A 65 1.53 -1.05 -15.70
C THR A 65 2.97 -1.14 -15.20
N ALA A 66 3.62 -2.28 -15.46
CA ALA A 66 5.06 -2.40 -15.27
C ALA A 66 5.78 -1.57 -16.37
N ALA A 67 6.95 -1.01 -16.13
CA ALA A 67 7.73 -1.01 -14.90
C ALA A 67 7.45 0.22 -14.04
N GLY A 68 6.94 1.29 -14.64
CA GLY A 68 6.79 2.61 -13.99
C GLY A 68 5.83 2.62 -12.81
N GLY A 69 4.83 1.74 -12.79
CA GLY A 69 3.87 1.66 -11.70
C GLY A 69 4.21 0.67 -10.60
N HIS A 70 5.24 -0.16 -10.77
CA HIS A 70 5.53 -1.27 -9.87
C HIS A 70 6.70 -0.97 -8.92
N ILE A 71 6.48 -1.23 -7.63
CA ILE A 71 7.52 -1.22 -6.60
C ILE A 71 7.58 -2.64 -6.05
N GLU A 72 8.74 -3.30 -6.20
CA GLU A 72 8.92 -4.68 -5.79
C GLU A 72 9.77 -4.76 -4.51
N TYR A 73 9.37 -5.63 -3.59
CA TYR A 73 10.07 -5.85 -2.34
C TYR A 73 9.94 -7.30 -1.91
N THR A 74 11.07 -7.93 -1.57
CA THR A 74 11.04 -9.29 -1.01
C THR A 74 10.80 -9.20 0.49
N VAL A 75 9.64 -9.68 0.93
CA VAL A 75 9.27 -9.70 2.35
C VAL A 75 9.77 -10.98 2.96
N VAL A 76 10.70 -10.86 3.90
CA VAL A 76 11.31 -12.00 4.58
C VAL A 76 10.26 -12.73 5.42
N ALA A 77 10.28 -14.06 5.38
CA ALA A 77 9.35 -14.91 6.10
C ALA A 77 9.39 -14.62 7.61
N GLU A 78 8.23 -14.46 8.23
CA GLU A 78 8.07 -14.37 9.68
C GLU A 78 8.95 -13.31 10.35
N SER A 79 9.20 -12.19 9.67
CA SER A 79 10.10 -11.13 10.16
C SER A 79 9.37 -9.94 10.80
N GLY A 80 8.06 -10.03 10.97
CA GLY A 80 7.24 -8.92 11.47
C GLY A 80 6.96 -7.89 10.40
N LEU A 81 6.76 -6.63 10.81
CA LEU A 81 6.43 -5.55 9.88
C LEU A 81 7.69 -4.95 9.26
N ALA A 82 7.78 -5.00 7.93
CA ALA A 82 8.82 -4.35 7.15
C ALA A 82 8.27 -3.08 6.50
N LEU A 83 8.99 -1.98 6.61
CA LEU A 83 8.60 -0.71 5.96
C LEU A 83 8.81 -0.83 4.45
N ILE A 84 7.72 -0.68 3.70
CA ILE A 84 7.72 -0.82 2.24
C ILE A 84 7.67 0.56 1.57
N ILE A 85 6.74 1.41 1.99
CA ILE A 85 6.55 2.75 1.42
C ILE A 85 6.76 3.78 2.53
N PRO A 86 7.85 4.55 2.46
CA PRO A 86 8.25 5.47 3.53
C PRO A 86 7.69 6.89 3.30
N GLY A 87 6.39 7.05 3.26
CA GLY A 87 5.76 8.36 3.19
C GLY A 87 5.80 9.01 1.81
N LEU A 88 5.39 8.29 0.78
CA LEU A 88 5.28 8.84 -0.57
C LEU A 88 3.94 9.53 -0.78
N LEU A 89 3.96 10.59 -1.59
CA LEU A 89 2.78 11.38 -1.89
C LEU A 89 2.02 10.82 -3.09
N LEU A 90 0.70 10.81 -2.98
CA LEU A 90 -0.19 10.45 -4.07
C LEU A 90 -1.46 11.30 -3.98
N GLN A 91 -2.07 11.60 -5.14
CA GLN A 91 -3.30 12.40 -5.21
C GLN A 91 -4.11 12.02 -6.45
N ASN A 92 -5.13 12.79 -6.75
CA ASN A 92 -5.95 12.70 -7.97
C ASN A 92 -6.75 11.39 -8.05
N GLY A 93 -7.14 10.83 -6.91
CA GLY A 93 -7.93 9.60 -6.86
C GLY A 93 -7.18 8.37 -7.34
N LEU A 94 -5.87 8.45 -7.51
CA LEU A 94 -5.06 7.31 -7.92
C LEU A 94 -5.05 6.24 -6.84
N VAL A 95 -4.92 4.98 -7.24
CA VAL A 95 -5.10 3.84 -6.35
C VAL A 95 -3.79 3.08 -6.17
N VAL A 96 -3.48 2.77 -4.91
CA VAL A 96 -2.40 1.86 -4.54
C VAL A 96 -2.98 0.46 -4.44
N LYS A 97 -2.40 -0.48 -5.20
CA LYS A 97 -2.79 -1.88 -5.19
C LYS A 97 -1.58 -2.75 -4.89
N ALA A 98 -1.81 -4.01 -4.55
CA ALA A 98 -0.73 -4.94 -4.24
C ALA A 98 -1.09 -6.36 -4.69
N PHE A 99 -0.07 -7.09 -5.15
CA PHE A 99 -0.20 -8.51 -5.39
C PHE A 99 1.07 -9.26 -5.01
N ALA A 100 0.94 -10.56 -4.78
CA ALA A 100 2.04 -11.46 -4.49
C ALA A 100 1.70 -12.84 -5.06
N ALA A 101 2.71 -13.61 -5.47
CA ALA A 101 2.48 -14.90 -6.17
C ALA A 101 1.68 -15.91 -5.36
N THR A 102 1.69 -15.80 -4.02
CA THR A 102 0.90 -16.65 -3.13
C THR A 102 -0.16 -15.83 -2.43
N THR A 103 -1.42 -16.26 -2.53
CA THR A 103 -2.56 -15.52 -1.95
C THR A 103 -2.57 -15.57 -0.42
N ASN A 104 -2.96 -14.45 0.20
CA ASN A 104 -3.26 -14.32 1.63
C ASN A 104 -2.12 -14.66 2.60
N VAL A 105 -0.86 -14.56 2.17
CA VAL A 105 0.29 -14.74 3.07
C VAL A 105 0.99 -13.41 3.38
N ILE A 106 0.79 -12.39 2.54
CA ILE A 106 1.27 -11.03 2.79
C ILE A 106 0.10 -10.17 3.27
N ASN A 107 0.32 -9.45 4.37
CA ASN A 107 -0.63 -8.49 4.89
C ASN A 107 -0.01 -7.10 4.89
N ILE A 108 -0.78 -6.10 4.50
CA ILE A 108 -0.36 -4.71 4.47
C ILE A 108 -0.99 -3.96 5.64
N ALA A 109 -0.16 -3.30 6.42
CA ALA A 109 -0.56 -2.37 7.46
C ALA A 109 -0.06 -0.98 7.09
N GLY A 110 -0.68 0.06 7.62
CA GLY A 110 -0.18 1.40 7.39
C GLY A 110 -1.21 2.46 7.69
N TYR A 111 -0.88 3.66 7.26
CA TYR A 111 -1.72 4.84 7.47
C TYR A 111 -1.36 5.90 6.44
N VAL A 112 -2.19 6.93 6.37
CA VAL A 112 -1.91 8.10 5.55
C VAL A 112 -1.93 9.35 6.41
N ASN A 113 -1.09 10.31 6.07
CA ASN A 113 -1.21 11.69 6.54
C ASN A 113 -1.86 12.49 5.42
N LYS A 114 -3.08 12.95 5.65
CA LYS A 114 -3.80 13.77 4.69
C LYS A 114 -3.32 15.20 4.82
N ILE A 115 -2.76 15.74 3.74
CA ILE A 115 -2.23 17.10 3.69
C ILE A 115 -3.23 17.95 2.91
N THR A 116 -3.95 18.79 3.61
CA THR A 116 -4.97 19.66 3.04
C THR A 116 -4.42 21.07 2.88
N ALA A 117 -4.50 21.58 1.67
CA ALA A 117 -4.01 22.92 1.36
C ALA A 117 -4.87 24.02 1.99
#